data_4f7f23885a432a137944660a90825510
#
_entry.id   4f7f23885a432a137944660a90825510
#
_cell.length_a   1.000
_cell.length_b   1.000
_cell.length_c   1.000
_cell.angle_alpha   90.00
_cell.angle_beta   90.00
_cell.angle_gamma   90.00
#
_symmetry.space_group_name_H-M   'P 1'
#
loop_
_entity.id
_entity.type
_entity.pdbx_description
1 polymer ?
#
loop_
_entity_poly.entity_id
_entity_poly.type
_entity_poly.pdbx_seq_one_letter_code
_entity_poly.pdbx_strand_id
1 'polypeptide(L)'
;DENPVDRLVVDNFYTSEKDAQAAVDATYQQLNSLYNRLMYMMAELPTDMMKNGLGMPNANLQDLEFLRFNSQNTFVKDMWKNCYSGISRANTAIAKIPEIKMNESKKNRLIAEARTLRALYYFNLVRFFGDVPLILDLKTVEDSKGPRDSKELIYDQIIEDLTFAEEHLPLRSEYSASDEGRINKGAAKILFGKVYLTKGDFQKAKDKLAEVVEHESEYGFGLHKDYHANWLRDTEAGIEAVLYIEYKEPPFQHNGEMALAGPKYSIPGSLGISALNEADIPTQELYDQFDNRDLRKKTNFKTEFAHLKTGEILKSSIPLSGKFWVEGLETGDRCDVNMHIIRYADAILMYAEALNEVGKSTKALAMLNRIRERAFGDDSGNFKPMSKDEFRTAILNERRLEFPHEGHRWFDLVRTGTFIQRMKEHSAYEAKVAEANKTEIAQNIKEHMILMPIPQSEIDLNPNLVQNAGY
;
A
#
# COMPACT_ATOMS: atom_id res chain seq x y z
N ASP A 1 -40.17 -24.90 -13.93
CA ASP A 1 -38.92 -24.38 -13.37
C ASP A 1 -37.79 -24.66 -14.35
N GLU A 2 -37.58 -23.74 -15.30
CA GLU A 2 -36.46 -23.80 -16.23
C GLU A 2 -35.26 -23.14 -15.54
N ASN A 3 -34.34 -23.94 -15.01
CA ASN A 3 -32.98 -23.49 -14.71
C ASN A 3 -32.24 -23.38 -16.06
N PRO A 4 -31.89 -22.16 -16.51
CA PRO A 4 -31.14 -22.00 -17.74
C PRO A 4 -29.78 -22.63 -17.59
N VAL A 5 -29.44 -23.59 -18.44
CA VAL A 5 -28.16 -24.34 -18.45
C VAL A 5 -26.97 -23.39 -18.76
N ASP A 6 -27.23 -22.18 -19.24
CA ASP A 6 -26.24 -21.22 -19.74
C ASP A 6 -25.93 -20.08 -18.75
N ARG A 7 -26.55 -20.06 -17.57
CA ARG A 7 -26.20 -19.11 -16.51
C ARG A 7 -25.66 -19.86 -15.32
N LEU A 8 -24.46 -19.46 -14.86
CA LEU A 8 -23.92 -19.85 -13.58
C LEU A 8 -24.91 -19.36 -12.49
N VAL A 9 -25.80 -20.25 -12.05
CA VAL A 9 -26.65 -20.01 -10.90
C VAL A 9 -25.75 -20.16 -9.67
N VAL A 10 -25.81 -19.23 -8.74
CA VAL A 10 -24.95 -19.20 -7.53
C VAL A 10 -24.93 -20.54 -6.80
N ASP A 11 -26.07 -21.26 -6.78
CA ASP A 11 -26.22 -22.56 -6.12
C ASP A 11 -25.46 -23.71 -6.80
N ASN A 12 -25.04 -23.56 -8.07
CA ASN A 12 -24.31 -24.57 -8.82
C ASN A 12 -22.79 -24.27 -8.92
N PHE A 13 -22.34 -23.14 -8.38
CA PHE A 13 -20.94 -22.69 -8.57
C PHE A 13 -19.99 -23.24 -7.50
N TYR A 14 -20.40 -23.36 -6.23
CA TYR A 14 -19.49 -23.76 -5.13
C TYR A 14 -19.53 -25.26 -4.86
N THR A 15 -19.11 -26.09 -5.84
CA THR A 15 -19.25 -27.56 -5.75
C THR A 15 -17.91 -28.31 -5.79
N SER A 16 -16.85 -27.65 -6.24
CA SER A 16 -15.55 -28.29 -6.44
C SER A 16 -14.40 -27.47 -5.84
N GLU A 17 -13.25 -28.13 -5.65
CA GLU A 17 -12.01 -27.47 -5.26
C GLU A 17 -11.60 -26.34 -6.20
N LYS A 18 -11.88 -26.49 -7.51
CA LYS A 18 -11.64 -25.43 -8.50
C LYS A 18 -12.51 -24.20 -8.24
N ASP A 19 -13.75 -24.40 -7.83
CA ASP A 19 -14.66 -23.29 -7.48
C ASP A 19 -14.21 -22.58 -6.20
N ALA A 20 -13.74 -23.34 -5.21
CA ALA A 20 -13.14 -22.80 -4.00
C ALA A 20 -11.92 -21.90 -4.33
N GLN A 21 -11.03 -22.38 -5.19
CA GLN A 21 -9.88 -21.63 -5.67
C GLN A 21 -10.31 -20.35 -6.39
N ALA A 22 -11.25 -20.43 -7.31
CA ALA A 22 -11.76 -19.30 -8.08
C ALA A 22 -12.42 -18.22 -7.18
N ALA A 23 -13.10 -18.62 -6.10
CA ALA A 23 -13.68 -17.69 -5.14
C ALA A 23 -12.60 -16.87 -4.42
N VAL A 24 -11.50 -17.52 -4.01
CA VAL A 24 -10.37 -16.83 -3.39
C VAL A 24 -9.63 -15.95 -4.40
N ASP A 25 -9.41 -16.45 -5.62
CA ASP A 25 -8.77 -15.68 -6.70
C ASP A 25 -9.56 -14.40 -7.05
N ALA A 26 -10.90 -14.47 -7.04
CA ALA A 26 -11.76 -13.30 -7.19
C ALA A 26 -11.56 -12.28 -6.05
N THR A 27 -11.20 -12.75 -4.84
CA THR A 27 -10.88 -11.87 -3.71
C THR A 27 -9.52 -11.20 -3.91
N TYR A 28 -8.50 -11.92 -4.37
CA TYR A 28 -7.19 -11.34 -4.75
C TYR A 28 -7.33 -10.29 -5.86
N GLN A 29 -8.14 -10.56 -6.87
CA GLN A 29 -8.31 -9.65 -8.01
C GLN A 29 -8.74 -8.23 -7.57
N GLN A 30 -9.47 -8.10 -6.46
CA GLN A 30 -9.90 -6.82 -5.94
C GLN A 30 -8.72 -5.95 -5.44
N LEU A 31 -7.58 -6.54 -5.08
CA LEU A 31 -6.38 -5.80 -4.71
C LEU A 31 -5.92 -4.85 -5.82
N ASN A 32 -6.06 -5.27 -7.10
CA ASN A 32 -5.70 -4.41 -8.21
C ASN A 32 -6.49 -3.10 -8.23
N SER A 33 -7.78 -3.13 -7.94
CA SER A 33 -8.62 -1.92 -7.90
C SER A 33 -8.19 -0.95 -6.79
N LEU A 34 -7.53 -1.45 -5.74
CA LEU A 34 -7.06 -0.65 -4.61
C LEU A 34 -5.62 -0.15 -4.81
N TYR A 35 -4.72 -1.03 -5.28
CA TYR A 35 -3.28 -0.76 -5.25
C TYR A 35 -2.68 -0.37 -6.60
N ASN A 36 -3.46 -0.41 -7.69
CA ASN A 36 -3.00 0.07 -9.00
C ASN A 36 -3.09 1.59 -9.16
N ARG A 37 -3.12 2.42 -8.24
CA ARG A 37 -3.10 3.91 -8.24
C ARG A 37 -3.79 4.45 -7.01
N LEU A 38 -4.99 3.91 -6.68
CA LEU A 38 -5.88 4.49 -5.70
C LEU A 38 -5.20 4.63 -4.34
N MET A 39 -4.43 3.61 -3.90
CA MET A 39 -3.71 3.65 -2.63
C MET A 39 -2.67 4.77 -2.58
N TYR A 40 -1.88 4.97 -3.66
CA TYR A 40 -0.90 6.06 -3.69
C TYR A 40 -1.56 7.41 -3.66
N MET A 41 -2.58 7.61 -4.50
CA MET A 41 -3.33 8.86 -4.56
C MET A 41 -3.92 9.23 -3.20
N MET A 42 -4.42 8.23 -2.47
CA MET A 42 -5.02 8.44 -1.15
C MET A 42 -4.00 8.55 -0.02
N ALA A 43 -2.85 7.89 -0.13
CA ALA A 43 -1.89 7.78 0.98
C ALA A 43 -0.61 8.61 0.78
N GLU A 44 -0.38 9.19 -0.39
CA GLU A 44 0.82 9.99 -0.66
C GLU A 44 0.53 11.41 -1.13
N LEU A 45 -0.49 11.65 -1.97
CA LEU A 45 -0.82 13.02 -2.38
C LEU A 45 -1.17 13.97 -1.22
N PRO A 46 -1.96 13.55 -0.19
CA PRO A 46 -2.23 14.41 0.94
C PRO A 46 -1.07 14.47 1.96
N THR A 47 0.17 14.27 1.50
CA THR A 47 1.37 14.23 2.35
C THR A 47 2.54 15.01 1.73
N ASP A 48 3.70 14.91 2.36
CA ASP A 48 4.95 15.52 1.92
C ASP A 48 5.73 14.69 0.89
N MET A 49 5.11 13.66 0.30
CA MET A 49 5.77 12.73 -0.62
C MET A 49 5.58 13.11 -2.09
N MET A 50 4.32 13.32 -2.48
CA MET A 50 3.90 13.42 -3.86
C MET A 50 3.07 14.66 -4.10
N LYS A 51 3.05 15.14 -5.34
CA LYS A 51 2.18 16.19 -5.82
C LYS A 51 1.54 15.82 -7.15
N ASN A 52 0.38 16.36 -7.42
CA ASN A 52 -0.28 16.23 -8.71
C ASN A 52 0.43 17.12 -9.74
N GLY A 53 0.97 16.51 -10.78
CA GLY A 53 1.65 17.20 -11.86
C GLY A 53 0.68 17.78 -12.89
N LEU A 54 1.25 18.42 -13.91
CA LEU A 54 0.47 19.14 -14.95
C LEU A 54 -0.29 18.20 -15.90
N GLY A 55 0.08 16.93 -15.93
CA GLY A 55 -0.43 15.97 -16.92
C GLY A 55 -1.85 15.50 -16.69
N MET A 56 -2.39 15.66 -15.51
CA MET A 56 -3.71 15.18 -15.14
C MET A 56 -4.47 16.23 -14.32
N PRO A 57 -5.03 17.27 -14.97
CA PRO A 57 -5.79 18.30 -14.27
C PRO A 57 -7.12 17.71 -13.75
N ASN A 58 -7.05 17.02 -12.62
CA ASN A 58 -8.19 16.41 -11.97
C ASN A 58 -8.43 17.10 -10.62
N ALA A 59 -9.59 17.72 -10.46
CA ALA A 59 -9.95 18.47 -9.26
C ALA A 59 -9.90 17.59 -8.00
N ASN A 60 -10.29 16.30 -8.08
CA ASN A 60 -10.25 15.39 -6.93
C ASN A 60 -8.83 15.07 -6.49
N LEU A 61 -7.85 14.98 -7.41
CA LEU A 61 -6.43 14.81 -7.07
C LEU A 61 -5.86 16.07 -6.42
N GLN A 62 -6.18 17.24 -6.98
CA GLN A 62 -5.79 18.53 -6.39
C GLN A 62 -6.40 18.72 -5.01
N ASP A 63 -7.63 18.26 -4.79
CA ASP A 63 -8.28 18.32 -3.47
C ASP A 63 -7.58 17.41 -2.45
N LEU A 64 -7.03 16.27 -2.86
CA LEU A 64 -6.18 15.44 -1.99
C LEU A 64 -4.87 16.17 -1.67
N GLU A 65 -4.13 16.65 -2.68
CA GLU A 65 -2.84 17.35 -2.53
C GLU A 65 -2.97 18.59 -1.63
N PHE A 66 -4.02 19.40 -1.85
CA PHE A 66 -4.21 20.66 -1.12
C PHE A 66 -5.04 20.52 0.17
N LEU A 67 -5.32 19.29 0.61
CA LEU A 67 -6.14 19.01 1.81
C LEU A 67 -7.51 19.71 1.77
N ARG A 68 -8.20 19.65 0.62
CA ARG A 68 -9.56 20.19 0.39
C ARG A 68 -10.58 19.09 0.16
N PHE A 69 -10.18 17.84 0.30
CA PHE A 69 -11.05 16.71 0.04
C PHE A 69 -12.29 16.70 0.96
N ASN A 70 -13.40 16.25 0.42
CA ASN A 70 -14.68 16.19 1.08
C ASN A 70 -15.41 14.90 0.70
N SER A 71 -16.63 14.69 1.21
CA SER A 71 -17.43 13.47 1.01
C SER A 71 -17.82 13.18 -0.45
N GLN A 72 -17.60 14.12 -1.37
CA GLN A 72 -17.88 13.94 -2.81
C GLN A 72 -16.63 13.58 -3.62
N ASN A 73 -15.45 13.54 -2.99
CA ASN A 73 -14.21 13.17 -3.68
C ASN A 73 -14.30 11.73 -4.20
N THR A 74 -14.05 11.54 -5.48
CA THR A 74 -14.22 10.25 -6.15
C THR A 74 -13.23 9.18 -5.67
N PHE A 75 -11.99 9.55 -5.32
CA PHE A 75 -10.99 8.61 -4.78
C PHE A 75 -11.39 8.11 -3.39
N VAL A 76 -11.94 8.98 -2.55
CA VAL A 76 -12.49 8.62 -1.23
C VAL A 76 -13.63 7.60 -1.39
N LYS A 77 -14.56 7.85 -2.33
CA LYS A 77 -15.63 6.93 -2.65
C LYS A 77 -15.12 5.59 -3.19
N ASP A 78 -14.16 5.61 -4.11
CA ASP A 78 -13.63 4.40 -4.73
C ASP A 78 -12.85 3.55 -3.72
N MET A 79 -12.13 4.16 -2.77
CA MET A 79 -11.47 3.44 -1.68
C MET A 79 -12.47 2.66 -0.83
N TRP A 80 -13.54 3.32 -0.38
CA TRP A 80 -14.63 2.69 0.38
C TRP A 80 -15.26 1.54 -0.39
N LYS A 81 -15.74 1.82 -1.61
CA LYS A 81 -16.43 0.85 -2.47
C LYS A 81 -15.56 -0.38 -2.77
N ASN A 82 -14.29 -0.17 -3.13
CA ASN A 82 -13.41 -1.27 -3.50
C ASN A 82 -13.03 -2.14 -2.30
N CYS A 83 -12.85 -1.56 -1.10
CA CYS A 83 -12.65 -2.33 0.11
C CYS A 83 -13.87 -3.20 0.43
N TYR A 84 -15.09 -2.64 0.42
CA TYR A 84 -16.30 -3.43 0.68
C TYR A 84 -16.60 -4.47 -0.40
N SER A 85 -16.25 -4.20 -1.65
CA SER A 85 -16.30 -5.21 -2.72
C SER A 85 -15.37 -6.40 -2.41
N GLY A 86 -14.15 -6.13 -1.92
CA GLY A 86 -13.22 -7.16 -1.50
C GLY A 86 -13.73 -7.95 -0.29
N ILE A 87 -14.29 -7.27 0.71
CA ILE A 87 -14.90 -7.89 1.90
C ILE A 87 -16.07 -8.82 1.50
N SER A 88 -16.95 -8.38 0.61
CA SER A 88 -18.07 -9.20 0.13
C SER A 88 -17.59 -10.48 -0.56
N ARG A 89 -16.56 -10.40 -1.39
CA ARG A 89 -15.95 -11.58 -2.05
C ARG A 89 -15.30 -12.51 -1.03
N ALA A 90 -14.57 -11.96 -0.05
CA ALA A 90 -13.98 -12.73 1.03
C ALA A 90 -15.05 -13.44 1.88
N ASN A 91 -16.11 -12.74 2.27
CA ASN A 91 -17.23 -13.33 3.00
C ASN A 91 -17.87 -14.49 2.24
N THR A 92 -18.04 -14.33 0.93
CA THR A 92 -18.57 -15.40 0.07
C THR A 92 -17.65 -16.62 0.09
N ALA A 93 -16.34 -16.43 -0.08
CA ALA A 93 -15.37 -17.53 -0.03
C ALA A 93 -15.39 -18.21 1.36
N ILE A 94 -15.34 -17.44 2.44
CA ILE A 94 -15.33 -17.94 3.82
C ILE A 94 -16.60 -18.74 4.13
N ALA A 95 -17.76 -18.30 3.66
CA ALA A 95 -19.04 -18.97 3.91
C ALA A 95 -19.24 -20.24 3.06
N LYS A 96 -18.78 -20.23 1.80
CA LYS A 96 -19.07 -21.32 0.83
C LYS A 96 -18.04 -22.42 0.78
N ILE A 97 -16.76 -22.12 0.98
CA ILE A 97 -15.67 -23.11 0.92
C ILE A 97 -15.83 -24.26 1.93
N PRO A 98 -16.29 -24.05 3.19
CA PRO A 98 -16.48 -25.14 4.15
C PRO A 98 -17.41 -26.26 3.67
N GLU A 99 -18.39 -25.95 2.82
CA GLU A 99 -19.40 -26.89 2.31
C GLU A 99 -18.83 -27.81 1.20
N ILE A 100 -17.69 -27.43 0.60
CA ILE A 100 -17.07 -28.13 -0.53
C ILE A 100 -16.30 -29.37 -0.04
N LYS A 101 -16.54 -30.52 -0.68
CA LYS A 101 -15.75 -31.75 -0.43
C LYS A 101 -14.38 -31.65 -1.10
N MET A 102 -13.34 -31.44 -0.31
CA MET A 102 -11.96 -31.33 -0.77
C MET A 102 -10.99 -31.67 0.36
N ASN A 103 -9.70 -31.67 0.08
CA ASN A 103 -8.65 -31.86 1.10
C ASN A 103 -8.76 -30.76 2.17
N GLU A 104 -8.81 -31.15 3.46
CA GLU A 104 -9.04 -30.24 4.57
C GLU A 104 -7.90 -29.23 4.75
N SER A 105 -6.64 -29.62 4.56
CA SER A 105 -5.50 -28.70 4.64
C SER A 105 -5.60 -27.61 3.56
N LYS A 106 -5.94 -27.98 2.32
CA LYS A 106 -6.14 -27.04 1.24
C LYS A 106 -7.37 -26.14 1.45
N LYS A 107 -8.45 -26.73 2.00
CA LYS A 107 -9.66 -25.98 2.39
C LYS A 107 -9.31 -24.87 3.40
N ASN A 108 -8.63 -25.23 4.50
CA ASN A 108 -8.23 -24.32 5.55
C ASN A 108 -7.27 -23.25 5.02
N ARG A 109 -6.33 -23.61 4.13
CA ARG A 109 -5.46 -22.66 3.44
C ARG A 109 -6.26 -21.63 2.66
N LEU A 110 -7.21 -22.04 1.84
CA LEU A 110 -8.03 -21.12 1.03
C LEU A 110 -8.90 -20.19 1.88
N ILE A 111 -9.48 -20.70 2.98
CA ILE A 111 -10.19 -19.90 3.96
C ILE A 111 -9.25 -18.88 4.63
N ALA A 112 -8.02 -19.32 4.98
CA ALA A 112 -7.02 -18.45 5.61
C ALA A 112 -6.55 -17.32 4.66
N GLU A 113 -6.39 -17.61 3.37
CA GLU A 113 -6.12 -16.59 2.36
C GLU A 113 -7.27 -15.56 2.27
N ALA A 114 -8.53 -16.03 2.20
CA ALA A 114 -9.70 -15.17 2.15
C ALA A 114 -9.84 -14.31 3.42
N ARG A 115 -9.58 -14.87 4.61
CA ARG A 115 -9.57 -14.14 5.88
C ARG A 115 -8.45 -13.10 5.93
N THR A 116 -7.24 -13.41 5.47
CA THR A 116 -6.14 -12.44 5.40
C THR A 116 -6.50 -11.26 4.49
N LEU A 117 -7.10 -11.52 3.34
CA LEU A 117 -7.56 -10.48 2.42
C LEU A 117 -8.67 -9.64 3.04
N ARG A 118 -9.65 -10.24 3.74
CA ARG A 118 -10.68 -9.52 4.47
C ARG A 118 -10.09 -8.62 5.56
N ALA A 119 -9.14 -9.14 6.31
CA ALA A 119 -8.39 -8.37 7.30
C ALA A 119 -7.67 -7.17 6.67
N LEU A 120 -7.03 -7.33 5.51
CA LEU A 120 -6.35 -6.25 4.79
C LEU A 120 -7.34 -5.18 4.30
N TYR A 121 -8.51 -5.57 3.78
CA TYR A 121 -9.54 -4.63 3.35
C TYR A 121 -10.12 -3.84 4.52
N TYR A 122 -10.45 -4.48 5.64
CA TYR A 122 -10.87 -3.78 6.86
C TYR A 122 -9.76 -2.92 7.44
N PHE A 123 -8.50 -3.35 7.38
CA PHE A 123 -7.38 -2.56 7.84
C PHE A 123 -7.18 -1.28 7.01
N ASN A 124 -7.44 -1.31 5.70
CA ASN A 124 -7.48 -0.10 4.89
C ASN A 124 -8.65 0.82 5.28
N LEU A 125 -9.86 0.26 5.44
CA LEU A 125 -11.03 1.03 5.84
C LEU A 125 -10.84 1.73 7.19
N VAL A 126 -10.44 1.00 8.21
CA VAL A 126 -10.32 1.57 9.57
C VAL A 126 -9.23 2.64 9.66
N ARG A 127 -8.15 2.52 8.88
CA ARG A 127 -7.07 3.51 8.86
C ARG A 127 -7.45 4.79 8.12
N PHE A 128 -8.29 4.71 7.08
CA PHE A 128 -8.76 5.90 6.36
C PHE A 128 -9.99 6.53 6.99
N PHE A 129 -10.95 5.72 7.45
CA PHE A 129 -12.29 6.22 7.81
C PHE A 129 -12.62 6.15 9.30
N GLY A 130 -11.81 5.46 10.11
CA GLY A 130 -12.13 5.19 11.52
C GLY A 130 -13.22 4.13 11.65
N ASP A 131 -14.30 4.47 12.34
CA ASP A 131 -15.46 3.58 12.48
C ASP A 131 -16.12 3.31 11.13
N VAL A 132 -16.45 2.04 10.85
CA VAL A 132 -17.07 1.59 9.59
C VAL A 132 -18.00 0.41 9.86
N PRO A 133 -19.01 0.14 9.01
CA PRO A 133 -19.85 -1.05 9.17
C PRO A 133 -19.07 -2.36 9.14
N LEU A 134 -19.27 -3.22 10.14
CA LEU A 134 -18.69 -4.56 10.20
C LEU A 134 -19.65 -5.57 9.55
N ILE A 135 -19.31 -6.01 8.33
CA ILE A 135 -20.14 -6.94 7.55
C ILE A 135 -19.37 -8.25 7.40
N LEU A 136 -19.81 -9.31 8.07
CA LEU A 136 -19.15 -10.62 8.09
C LEU A 136 -19.95 -11.71 7.36
N ASP A 137 -21.25 -11.50 7.17
CA ASP A 137 -22.16 -12.46 6.59
C ASP A 137 -22.53 -12.10 5.15
N LEU A 138 -23.08 -13.07 4.43
CA LEU A 138 -23.72 -12.85 3.15
C LEU A 138 -25.07 -12.17 3.39
N LYS A 139 -25.11 -10.85 3.23
CA LYS A 139 -26.32 -10.04 3.47
C LYS A 139 -26.93 -9.58 2.15
N THR A 140 -28.24 -9.38 2.17
CA THR A 140 -28.91 -8.58 1.14
C THR A 140 -28.43 -7.12 1.25
N VAL A 141 -28.69 -6.34 0.21
CA VAL A 141 -28.35 -4.91 0.21
C VAL A 141 -29.07 -4.20 1.39
N GLU A 142 -30.29 -4.59 1.70
CA GLU A 142 -31.06 -3.99 2.80
C GLU A 142 -30.48 -4.35 4.17
N ASP A 143 -30.12 -5.60 4.38
CA ASP A 143 -29.53 -6.07 5.65
C ASP A 143 -28.14 -5.51 5.90
N SER A 144 -27.45 -5.01 4.87
CA SER A 144 -26.13 -4.40 4.97
C SER A 144 -26.16 -2.93 5.42
N LYS A 145 -27.32 -2.29 5.50
CA LYS A 145 -27.52 -0.88 5.90
C LYS A 145 -27.45 -0.67 7.41
N GLY A 146 -26.42 -1.19 8.05
CA GLY A 146 -26.14 -0.96 9.48
C GLY A 146 -25.50 0.39 9.76
N PRO A 147 -25.43 0.80 11.05
CA PRO A 147 -24.59 1.92 11.48
C PRO A 147 -23.10 1.55 11.34
N ARG A 148 -22.24 2.51 11.61
CA ARG A 148 -20.80 2.29 11.75
C ARG A 148 -20.53 1.58 13.09
N ASP A 149 -19.75 0.54 13.05
CA ASP A 149 -19.20 -0.14 14.22
C ASP A 149 -17.90 0.57 14.64
N SER A 150 -17.55 0.46 15.93
CA SER A 150 -16.34 1.09 16.44
C SER A 150 -15.08 0.49 15.79
N LYS A 151 -14.06 1.32 15.63
CA LYS A 151 -12.77 0.87 15.11
C LYS A 151 -12.17 -0.27 15.94
N GLU A 152 -12.47 -0.32 17.24
CA GLU A 152 -12.03 -1.41 18.13
C GLU A 152 -12.60 -2.75 17.69
N LEU A 153 -13.90 -2.83 17.39
CA LEU A 153 -14.56 -4.04 16.88
C LEU A 153 -13.98 -4.45 15.51
N ILE A 154 -13.69 -3.48 14.65
CA ILE A 154 -13.03 -3.75 13.36
C ILE A 154 -11.64 -4.36 13.59
N TYR A 155 -10.84 -3.79 14.50
CA TYR A 155 -9.53 -4.35 14.82
C TYR A 155 -9.63 -5.74 15.47
N ASP A 156 -10.62 -6.00 16.30
CA ASP A 156 -10.82 -7.32 16.90
C ASP A 156 -11.11 -8.37 15.82
N GLN A 157 -11.92 -8.03 14.82
CA GLN A 157 -12.18 -8.92 13.67
C GLN A 157 -10.93 -9.13 12.81
N ILE A 158 -10.15 -8.09 12.56
CA ILE A 158 -8.86 -8.20 11.83
C ILE A 158 -7.93 -9.17 12.57
N ILE A 159 -7.84 -9.06 13.89
CA ILE A 159 -7.00 -9.92 14.73
C ILE A 159 -7.50 -11.38 14.69
N GLU A 160 -8.81 -11.60 14.76
CA GLU A 160 -9.40 -12.94 14.62
C GLU A 160 -9.07 -13.58 13.28
N ASP A 161 -9.23 -12.84 12.18
CA ASP A 161 -8.93 -13.32 10.83
C ASP A 161 -7.44 -13.65 10.66
N LEU A 162 -6.54 -12.82 11.19
CA LEU A 162 -5.10 -13.05 11.10
C LEU A 162 -4.62 -14.17 12.03
N THR A 163 -5.30 -14.40 13.17
CA THR A 163 -5.02 -15.53 14.07
C THR A 163 -5.31 -16.85 13.35
N PHE A 164 -6.47 -16.95 12.71
CA PHE A 164 -6.78 -18.13 11.89
C PHE A 164 -5.79 -18.29 10.73
N ALA A 165 -5.40 -17.20 10.10
CA ALA A 165 -4.49 -17.22 8.96
C ALA A 165 -3.09 -17.76 9.32
N GLU A 166 -2.51 -17.32 10.43
CA GLU A 166 -1.17 -17.79 10.83
C GLU A 166 -1.14 -19.27 11.22
N GLU A 167 -2.27 -19.85 11.63
CA GLU A 167 -2.38 -21.27 11.95
C GLU A 167 -2.45 -22.13 10.68
N HIS A 168 -3.12 -21.67 9.63
CA HIS A 168 -3.49 -22.48 8.47
C HIS A 168 -2.76 -22.14 7.18
N LEU A 169 -2.06 -21.02 7.09
CA LEU A 169 -1.24 -20.72 5.92
C LEU A 169 0.07 -21.49 5.95
N PRO A 170 0.54 -22.00 4.81
CA PRO A 170 1.85 -22.63 4.70
C PRO A 170 2.98 -21.59 4.70
N LEU A 171 4.21 -22.06 4.91
CA LEU A 171 5.41 -21.29 4.64
C LEU A 171 5.55 -21.03 3.12
N ARG A 172 6.28 -19.98 2.74
CA ARG A 172 6.54 -19.68 1.32
C ARG A 172 7.14 -20.86 0.56
N SER A 173 8.05 -21.59 1.19
CA SER A 173 8.73 -22.77 0.61
C SER A 173 7.82 -23.98 0.41
N GLU A 174 6.65 -24.00 1.02
CA GLU A 174 5.68 -25.11 0.93
C GLU A 174 4.68 -24.93 -0.23
N TYR A 175 4.68 -23.76 -0.86
CA TYR A 175 3.85 -23.51 -2.05
C TYR A 175 4.44 -24.15 -3.29
N SER A 176 3.57 -24.67 -4.16
CA SER A 176 3.96 -25.10 -5.51
C SER A 176 4.27 -23.89 -6.39
N ALA A 177 5.00 -24.08 -7.48
CA ALA A 177 5.28 -23.02 -8.45
C ALA A 177 4.00 -22.36 -9.03
N SER A 178 2.90 -23.09 -9.11
CA SER A 178 1.61 -22.55 -9.57
C SER A 178 0.89 -21.69 -8.53
N ASP A 179 1.31 -21.77 -7.26
CA ASP A 179 0.75 -21.02 -6.14
C ASP A 179 1.72 -19.90 -5.66
N GLU A 180 2.82 -19.68 -6.38
CA GLU A 180 3.75 -18.60 -6.07
C GLU A 180 3.04 -17.25 -6.10
N GLY A 181 3.41 -16.32 -5.22
CA GLY A 181 2.76 -15.03 -5.07
C GLY A 181 1.54 -15.02 -4.15
N ARG A 182 1.01 -16.18 -3.76
CA ARG A 182 -0.10 -16.24 -2.79
C ARG A 182 0.35 -15.87 -1.38
N ILE A 183 -0.60 -15.37 -0.58
CA ILE A 183 -0.34 -15.01 0.82
C ILE A 183 0.14 -16.26 1.58
N ASN A 184 1.30 -16.14 2.21
CA ASN A 184 1.90 -17.18 3.02
C ASN A 184 1.89 -16.82 4.52
N LYS A 185 2.26 -17.75 5.38
CA LYS A 185 2.29 -17.58 6.84
C LYS A 185 3.12 -16.35 7.28
N GLY A 186 4.27 -16.13 6.66
CA GLY A 186 5.12 -14.99 6.99
C GLY A 186 4.48 -13.66 6.61
N ALA A 187 3.81 -13.58 5.47
CA ALA A 187 3.08 -12.39 5.05
C ALA A 187 1.93 -12.06 6.02
N ALA A 188 1.16 -13.07 6.44
CA ALA A 188 0.10 -12.88 7.44
C ALA A 188 0.65 -12.38 8.79
N LYS A 189 1.77 -12.96 9.27
CA LYS A 189 2.43 -12.53 10.52
C LYS A 189 2.96 -11.09 10.43
N ILE A 190 3.56 -10.69 9.31
CA ILE A 190 4.03 -9.32 9.10
C ILE A 190 2.85 -8.34 9.09
N LEU A 191 1.75 -8.67 8.39
CA LEU A 191 0.53 -7.87 8.42
C LEU A 191 -0.04 -7.77 9.84
N PHE A 192 -0.03 -8.87 10.60
CA PHE A 192 -0.46 -8.91 11.99
C PHE A 192 0.39 -7.97 12.87
N GLY A 193 1.72 -8.01 12.73
CA GLY A 193 2.62 -7.07 13.39
C GLY A 193 2.33 -5.61 13.03
N LYS A 194 2.01 -5.33 11.76
CA LYS A 194 1.61 -4.00 11.26
C LYS A 194 0.31 -3.51 11.90
N VAL A 195 -0.65 -4.40 12.09
CA VAL A 195 -1.91 -4.09 12.79
C VAL A 195 -1.65 -3.70 14.24
N TYR A 196 -0.87 -4.49 14.99
CA TYR A 196 -0.52 -4.17 16.37
C TYR A 196 0.27 -2.86 16.49
N LEU A 197 1.23 -2.62 15.59
CA LEU A 197 1.99 -1.37 15.55
C LEU A 197 1.06 -0.16 15.35
N THR A 198 0.10 -0.28 14.43
CA THR A 198 -0.88 0.77 14.14
C THR A 198 -1.79 1.05 15.32
N LYS A 199 -2.15 0.01 16.10
CA LYS A 199 -2.92 0.15 17.35
C LYS A 199 -2.13 0.75 18.50
N GLY A 200 -0.79 0.84 18.38
CA GLY A 200 0.10 1.25 19.47
C GLY A 200 0.40 0.13 20.50
N ASP A 201 0.03 -1.12 20.20
CA ASP A 201 0.40 -2.28 21.02
C ASP A 201 1.81 -2.75 20.64
N PHE A 202 2.79 -1.95 21.02
CA PHE A 202 4.19 -2.14 20.61
C PHE A 202 4.78 -3.45 21.13
N GLN A 203 4.32 -3.96 22.27
CA GLN A 203 4.82 -5.24 22.77
C GLN A 203 4.38 -6.38 21.85
N LYS A 204 3.10 -6.44 21.51
CA LYS A 204 2.60 -7.48 20.58
C LYS A 204 3.15 -7.30 19.16
N ALA A 205 3.29 -6.05 18.69
CA ALA A 205 3.92 -5.77 17.41
C ALA A 205 5.35 -6.32 17.36
N LYS A 206 6.16 -6.03 18.40
CA LYS A 206 7.53 -6.55 18.52
C LYS A 206 7.54 -8.08 18.54
N ASP A 207 6.70 -8.71 19.35
CA ASP A 207 6.69 -10.18 19.47
C ASP A 207 6.29 -10.83 18.15
N LYS A 208 5.27 -10.33 17.48
CA LYS A 208 4.80 -10.86 16.20
C LYS A 208 5.81 -10.66 15.06
N LEU A 209 6.44 -9.50 14.97
CA LEU A 209 7.45 -9.23 13.95
C LEU A 209 8.75 -9.99 14.20
N ALA A 210 9.12 -10.22 15.46
CA ALA A 210 10.27 -11.03 15.84
C ALA A 210 10.16 -12.46 15.28
N GLU A 211 8.96 -13.05 15.29
CA GLU A 211 8.73 -14.40 14.76
C GLU A 211 9.24 -14.54 13.31
N VAL A 212 9.15 -13.49 12.51
CA VAL A 212 9.59 -13.52 11.11
C VAL A 212 10.99 -12.90 10.94
N VAL A 213 11.26 -11.75 11.55
CA VAL A 213 12.51 -11.02 11.32
C VAL A 213 13.73 -11.73 11.95
N GLU A 214 13.54 -12.49 13.02
CA GLU A 214 14.61 -13.27 13.63
C GLU A 214 14.75 -14.68 13.00
N HIS A 215 13.84 -15.06 12.08
CA HIS A 215 13.82 -16.37 11.41
C HIS A 215 13.68 -16.22 9.89
N GLU A 216 14.36 -15.23 9.31
CA GLU A 216 14.27 -14.84 7.88
C GLU A 216 14.35 -16.03 6.91
N SER A 217 15.32 -16.93 7.13
CA SER A 217 15.54 -18.09 6.26
C SER A 217 14.38 -19.09 6.29
N GLU A 218 13.73 -19.26 7.44
CA GLU A 218 12.57 -20.15 7.60
C GLU A 218 11.39 -19.63 6.78
N TYR A 219 11.14 -18.31 6.84
CA TYR A 219 10.03 -17.69 6.12
C TYR A 219 10.36 -17.36 4.66
N GLY A 220 11.63 -17.48 4.24
CA GLY A 220 12.07 -17.21 2.88
C GLY A 220 12.10 -15.72 2.53
N PHE A 221 12.32 -14.86 3.53
CA PHE A 221 12.45 -13.42 3.36
C PHE A 221 13.87 -12.93 3.61
N GLY A 222 14.17 -11.74 3.08
CA GLY A 222 15.44 -11.06 3.27
C GLY A 222 15.45 -9.73 2.54
N LEU A 223 16.53 -8.96 2.67
CA LEU A 223 16.75 -7.75 1.90
C LEU A 223 17.52 -8.06 0.64
N HIS A 224 17.10 -7.50 -0.50
CA HIS A 224 17.96 -7.45 -1.66
C HIS A 224 19.19 -6.59 -1.36
N LYS A 225 20.35 -7.03 -1.83
CA LYS A 225 21.59 -6.27 -1.70
C LYS A 225 21.50 -4.94 -2.49
N ASP A 226 20.93 -5.00 -3.68
CA ASP A 226 20.59 -3.81 -4.47
C ASP A 226 19.11 -3.45 -4.26
N TYR A 227 18.86 -2.24 -3.79
CA TYR A 227 17.52 -1.70 -3.62
C TYR A 227 16.68 -1.74 -4.90
N HIS A 228 17.32 -1.50 -6.06
CA HIS A 228 16.64 -1.48 -7.36
C HIS A 228 16.06 -2.85 -7.76
N ALA A 229 16.62 -3.94 -7.24
CA ALA A 229 16.13 -5.30 -7.51
C ALA A 229 14.65 -5.54 -7.16
N ASN A 230 14.08 -4.70 -6.29
CA ASN A 230 12.65 -4.75 -5.97
C ASN A 230 11.73 -4.36 -7.14
N TRP A 231 12.25 -3.74 -8.20
CA TRP A 231 11.49 -3.26 -9.37
C TRP A 231 12.07 -3.77 -10.70
N LEU A 232 12.89 -4.81 -10.66
CA LEU A 232 13.39 -5.49 -11.86
C LEU A 232 12.58 -6.77 -12.09
N ARG A 233 12.07 -6.96 -13.30
CA ARG A 233 11.23 -8.11 -13.71
C ARG A 233 11.71 -9.47 -13.22
N ASP A 234 13.02 -9.70 -13.21
CA ASP A 234 13.62 -10.99 -12.84
C ASP A 234 13.75 -11.18 -11.31
N THR A 235 13.59 -10.12 -10.50
CA THR A 235 13.89 -10.16 -9.06
C THR A 235 12.82 -9.54 -8.18
N GLU A 236 11.86 -8.81 -8.74
CA GLU A 236 10.83 -8.09 -7.99
C GLU A 236 9.93 -8.98 -7.12
N ALA A 237 9.66 -10.22 -7.55
CA ALA A 237 8.95 -11.23 -6.76
C ALA A 237 9.88 -12.02 -5.81
N GLY A 238 11.12 -11.53 -5.59
CA GLY A 238 12.18 -12.21 -4.86
C GLY A 238 12.01 -12.20 -3.33
N ILE A 239 13.16 -12.25 -2.65
CA ILE A 239 13.22 -12.44 -1.18
C ILE A 239 12.64 -11.27 -0.38
N GLU A 240 12.56 -10.08 -0.95
CA GLU A 240 12.03 -8.89 -0.28
C GLU A 240 10.52 -8.73 -0.50
N ALA A 241 9.93 -9.41 -1.49
CA ALA A 241 8.49 -9.37 -1.77
C ALA A 241 7.70 -10.19 -0.74
N VAL A 242 6.89 -9.51 0.07
CA VAL A 242 6.07 -10.14 1.13
C VAL A 242 4.63 -10.29 0.66
N LEU A 243 4.02 -9.19 0.22
CA LEU A 243 2.68 -9.15 -0.35
C LEU A 243 2.70 -8.15 -1.50
N TYR A 244 2.30 -8.60 -2.68
CA TYR A 244 2.38 -7.81 -3.91
C TYR A 244 1.30 -8.22 -4.91
N ILE A 245 1.10 -7.39 -5.92
CA ILE A 245 0.25 -7.66 -7.06
C ILE A 245 1.17 -7.93 -8.25
N GLU A 246 1.02 -9.09 -8.85
CA GLU A 246 1.77 -9.46 -10.05
C GLU A 246 1.11 -8.85 -11.29
N TYR A 247 1.92 -8.17 -12.10
CA TYR A 247 1.52 -7.62 -13.38
C TYR A 247 2.28 -8.28 -14.52
N LYS A 248 1.65 -8.34 -15.69
CA LYS A 248 2.25 -8.89 -16.92
C LYS A 248 1.88 -8.03 -18.11
N GLU A 249 2.70 -8.10 -19.15
CA GLU A 249 2.39 -7.45 -20.43
C GLU A 249 1.02 -7.91 -21.01
N PRO A 250 0.35 -7.06 -21.80
CA PRO A 250 -0.91 -7.42 -22.45
C PRO A 250 -0.81 -8.75 -23.20
N PRO A 251 -1.89 -9.56 -23.22
CA PRO A 251 -3.28 -9.23 -22.83
C PRO A 251 -3.57 -9.37 -21.32
N PHE A 252 -2.54 -9.60 -20.49
CA PHE A 252 -2.70 -9.72 -19.06
C PHE A 252 -2.84 -8.34 -18.39
N GLN A 253 -3.08 -8.36 -17.10
CA GLN A 253 -3.20 -7.16 -16.30
C GLN A 253 -1.84 -6.47 -16.15
N HIS A 254 -1.79 -5.18 -16.43
CA HIS A 254 -0.61 -4.32 -16.34
C HIS A 254 -0.89 -3.11 -15.44
N ASN A 255 0.16 -2.50 -14.91
CA ASN A 255 0.04 -1.28 -14.13
C ASN A 255 0.22 -0.04 -15.01
N GLY A 256 -0.29 1.10 -14.55
CA GLY A 256 -0.20 2.37 -15.29
C GLY A 256 0.75 3.38 -14.65
N GLU A 257 1.58 2.98 -13.70
CA GLU A 257 2.40 3.92 -12.92
C GLU A 257 3.48 4.60 -13.77
N MET A 258 4.09 3.87 -14.70
CA MET A 258 5.02 4.48 -15.65
C MET A 258 4.37 5.60 -16.48
N ALA A 259 3.09 5.43 -16.85
CA ALA A 259 2.35 6.47 -17.55
C ALA A 259 2.13 7.71 -16.69
N LEU A 260 1.77 7.52 -15.41
CA LEU A 260 1.50 8.61 -14.48
C LEU A 260 2.76 9.36 -14.08
N ALA A 261 3.83 8.65 -13.79
CA ALA A 261 5.09 9.21 -13.32
C ALA A 261 6.03 9.66 -14.45
N GLY A 262 5.78 9.23 -15.69
CA GLY A 262 6.66 9.48 -16.82
C GLY A 262 6.62 10.92 -17.34
N PRO A 263 7.72 11.44 -17.88
CA PRO A 263 7.86 12.82 -18.29
C PRO A 263 7.01 13.16 -19.51
N LYS A 264 6.39 14.33 -19.48
CA LYS A 264 5.61 14.86 -20.59
C LYS A 264 5.85 16.36 -20.81
N TYR A 265 5.86 17.13 -19.75
CA TYR A 265 5.98 18.60 -19.79
C TYR A 265 7.35 19.08 -19.31
N SER A 266 8.01 18.30 -18.47
CA SER A 266 9.32 18.62 -17.89
C SER A 266 10.50 18.40 -18.85
N ILE A 267 10.26 17.76 -20.01
CA ILE A 267 11.28 17.52 -21.04
C ILE A 267 10.97 18.33 -22.29
N PRO A 268 11.97 19.04 -22.86
CA PRO A 268 11.81 19.65 -24.18
C PRO A 268 11.71 18.57 -25.27
N GLY A 269 10.57 18.46 -25.92
CA GLY A 269 10.33 17.47 -26.97
C GLY A 269 9.67 16.19 -26.48
N SER A 270 9.72 15.14 -27.30
CA SER A 270 9.10 13.85 -27.03
C SER A 270 10.15 12.78 -26.80
N LEU A 271 9.89 11.84 -25.89
CA LEU A 271 10.71 10.63 -25.73
C LEU A 271 10.45 9.55 -26.80
N GLY A 272 9.44 9.74 -27.65
CA GLY A 272 8.98 8.72 -28.58
C GLY A 272 8.17 7.60 -27.89
N ILE A 273 7.79 7.79 -26.62
CA ILE A 273 6.97 6.90 -25.81
C ILE A 273 5.58 7.52 -25.71
N SER A 274 4.53 6.73 -25.97
CA SER A 274 3.14 7.19 -25.82
C SER A 274 2.63 7.06 -24.38
N ALA A 275 1.49 7.67 -24.09
CA ALA A 275 0.75 7.58 -22.82
C ALA A 275 1.55 8.01 -21.56
N LEU A 276 2.51 8.93 -21.69
CA LEU A 276 3.16 9.56 -20.54
C LEU A 276 2.38 10.81 -20.11
N ASN A 277 2.14 10.98 -18.82
CA ASN A 277 1.24 12.01 -18.28
C ASN A 277 1.89 13.02 -17.35
N GLU A 278 2.94 12.65 -16.61
CA GLU A 278 3.56 13.50 -15.58
C GLU A 278 2.50 13.99 -14.55
N ALA A 279 1.70 13.05 -14.05
CA ALA A 279 0.58 13.36 -13.16
C ALA A 279 0.88 13.12 -11.68
N ASP A 280 1.72 12.14 -11.38
CA ASP A 280 2.08 11.74 -10.02
C ASP A 280 3.61 11.87 -9.87
N ILE A 281 4.02 12.96 -9.27
CA ILE A 281 5.44 13.33 -9.22
C ILE A 281 5.90 13.55 -7.77
N PRO A 282 7.15 13.16 -7.42
CA PRO A 282 7.67 13.40 -6.09
C PRO A 282 7.80 14.90 -5.80
N THR A 283 7.63 15.28 -4.53
CA THR A 283 7.89 16.65 -4.08
C THR A 283 9.39 16.96 -4.17
N GLN A 284 9.74 18.23 -4.42
CA GLN A 284 11.13 18.67 -4.38
C GLN A 284 11.73 18.47 -2.98
N GLU A 285 10.94 18.66 -1.93
CA GLU A 285 11.35 18.42 -0.56
C GLU A 285 11.82 16.98 -0.31
N LEU A 286 11.08 15.99 -0.85
CA LEU A 286 11.49 14.59 -0.75
C LEU A 286 12.81 14.35 -1.47
N TYR A 287 12.97 14.87 -2.68
CA TYR A 287 14.21 14.72 -3.46
C TYR A 287 15.44 15.32 -2.74
N ASP A 288 15.27 16.49 -2.12
CA ASP A 288 16.33 17.21 -1.42
C ASP A 288 16.73 16.56 -0.10
N GLN A 289 15.87 15.70 0.49
CA GLN A 289 16.19 14.95 1.70
C GLN A 289 17.18 13.80 1.49
N PHE A 290 17.33 13.33 0.25
CA PHE A 290 18.27 12.24 -0.03
C PHE A 290 19.71 12.73 -0.06
N ASP A 291 20.56 12.14 0.77
CA ASP A 291 22.03 12.27 0.62
C ASP A 291 22.46 11.78 -0.79
N ASN A 292 23.42 12.45 -1.39
CA ASN A 292 23.91 12.05 -2.71
C ASN A 292 24.60 10.69 -2.72
N ARG A 293 25.04 10.19 -1.56
CA ARG A 293 25.59 8.83 -1.38
C ARG A 293 24.52 7.77 -1.19
N ASP A 294 23.26 8.14 -0.93
CA ASP A 294 22.16 7.20 -0.79
C ASP A 294 21.81 6.58 -2.14
N LEU A 295 22.11 5.30 -2.30
CA LEU A 295 21.94 4.57 -3.56
C LEU A 295 20.47 4.46 -3.98
N ARG A 296 19.52 4.62 -3.05
CA ARG A 296 18.09 4.62 -3.34
C ARG A 296 17.65 5.84 -4.15
N LYS A 297 18.40 6.95 -4.05
CA LYS A 297 18.09 8.20 -4.77
C LYS A 297 17.92 7.96 -6.27
N LYS A 298 18.83 7.21 -6.88
CA LYS A 298 18.81 6.93 -8.32
C LYS A 298 17.68 6.00 -8.77
N THR A 299 17.13 5.18 -7.84
CA THR A 299 15.99 4.31 -8.11
C THR A 299 14.67 5.06 -7.91
N ASN A 300 14.59 5.84 -6.81
CA ASN A 300 13.39 6.59 -6.50
C ASN A 300 13.14 7.76 -7.46
N PHE A 301 14.23 8.33 -8.02
CA PHE A 301 14.11 9.52 -8.86
C PHE A 301 14.88 9.36 -10.16
N LYS A 302 14.26 9.84 -11.23
CA LYS A 302 14.83 9.88 -12.58
C LYS A 302 14.75 11.30 -13.13
N THR A 303 15.88 11.82 -13.59
CA THR A 303 16.01 13.17 -14.17
C THR A 303 16.52 13.14 -15.61
N GLU A 304 16.93 11.98 -16.11
CA GLU A 304 17.43 11.77 -17.46
C GLU A 304 16.73 10.58 -18.10
N PHE A 305 16.33 10.72 -19.35
CA PHE A 305 15.54 9.73 -20.09
C PHE A 305 16.10 9.56 -21.49
N ALA A 306 16.24 8.32 -21.94
CA ALA A 306 16.65 8.03 -23.30
C ALA A 306 15.45 8.13 -24.25
N HIS A 307 15.59 8.86 -25.35
CA HIS A 307 14.61 8.85 -26.43
C HIS A 307 14.55 7.46 -27.07
N LEU A 308 13.35 6.89 -27.18
CA LEU A 308 13.15 5.48 -27.55
C LEU A 308 13.82 5.08 -28.88
N LYS A 309 13.83 5.94 -29.89
CA LYS A 309 14.35 5.60 -31.23
C LYS A 309 15.79 6.10 -31.47
N THR A 310 16.15 7.25 -30.91
CA THR A 310 17.46 7.86 -31.19
C THR A 310 18.50 7.54 -30.12
N GLY A 311 18.09 7.13 -28.92
CA GLY A 311 18.95 6.95 -27.77
C GLY A 311 19.48 8.27 -27.18
N GLU A 312 19.06 9.42 -27.69
CA GLU A 312 19.43 10.72 -27.15
C GLU A 312 18.95 10.88 -25.70
N ILE A 313 19.84 11.34 -24.83
CA ILE A 313 19.51 11.57 -23.43
C ILE A 313 18.90 12.95 -23.25
N LEU A 314 17.64 12.96 -22.86
CA LEU A 314 16.89 14.19 -22.57
C LEU A 314 16.76 14.38 -21.05
N LYS A 315 16.88 15.63 -20.59
CA LYS A 315 16.86 15.97 -19.16
C LYS A 315 15.51 16.55 -18.77
N SER A 316 14.98 16.05 -17.68
CA SER A 316 13.80 16.65 -17.03
C SER A 316 14.20 17.86 -16.19
N SER A 317 13.39 18.89 -16.19
CA SER A 317 13.55 20.08 -15.33
C SER A 317 13.21 19.81 -13.85
N ILE A 318 12.57 18.68 -13.56
CA ILE A 318 12.17 18.25 -12.21
C ILE A 318 12.52 16.76 -12.01
N PRO A 319 12.71 16.28 -10.76
CA PRO A 319 12.81 14.86 -10.49
C PRO A 319 11.44 14.20 -10.70
N LEU A 320 11.43 13.06 -11.40
CA LEU A 320 10.27 12.21 -11.61
C LEU A 320 10.49 10.85 -10.93
N SER A 321 9.44 10.07 -10.73
CA SER A 321 9.59 8.74 -10.14
C SER A 321 10.35 7.79 -11.08
N GLY A 322 11.32 7.08 -10.53
CA GLY A 322 12.12 6.10 -11.26
C GLY A 322 11.72 4.64 -11.01
N LYS A 323 10.97 4.36 -9.92
CA LYS A 323 10.66 2.98 -9.50
C LYS A 323 9.99 2.12 -10.57
N PHE A 324 9.02 2.68 -11.27
CA PHE A 324 8.23 1.94 -12.27
C PHE A 324 8.68 2.23 -13.70
N TRP A 325 9.85 2.85 -13.86
CA TRP A 325 10.36 3.15 -15.19
C TRP A 325 11.00 1.91 -15.83
N VAL A 326 10.45 1.48 -16.97
CA VAL A 326 10.94 0.37 -17.76
C VAL A 326 11.50 0.90 -19.07
N GLU A 327 12.79 0.72 -19.31
CA GLU A 327 13.41 1.14 -20.55
C GLU A 327 12.93 0.30 -21.74
N GLY A 328 12.70 0.96 -22.88
CA GLY A 328 12.34 0.29 -24.13
C GLY A 328 10.83 0.07 -24.32
N LEU A 329 9.96 0.43 -23.37
CA LEU A 329 8.52 0.38 -23.59
C LEU A 329 8.07 1.48 -24.57
N GLU A 330 7.23 1.12 -25.54
CA GLU A 330 6.65 2.05 -26.49
C GLU A 330 5.51 2.90 -25.92
N THR A 331 4.95 2.46 -24.80
CA THR A 331 3.82 3.12 -24.13
C THR A 331 3.89 2.91 -22.62
N GLY A 332 3.73 3.98 -21.87
CA GLY A 332 3.83 3.97 -20.41
C GLY A 332 2.67 3.28 -19.69
N ASP A 333 1.54 3.05 -20.37
CA ASP A 333 0.36 2.40 -19.79
C ASP A 333 0.42 0.86 -19.80
N ARG A 334 1.54 0.28 -20.24
CA ARG A 334 1.76 -1.18 -20.29
C ARG A 334 2.91 -1.64 -19.40
N CYS A 335 3.15 -0.94 -18.31
CA CYS A 335 4.16 -1.35 -17.34
C CYS A 335 3.76 -2.67 -16.66
N ASP A 336 4.69 -3.60 -16.58
CA ASP A 336 4.50 -4.92 -15.98
C ASP A 336 5.30 -5.09 -14.67
N VAL A 337 5.84 -4.02 -14.12
CA VAL A 337 6.51 -4.02 -12.80
C VAL A 337 5.46 -4.26 -11.71
N ASN A 338 5.77 -5.20 -10.82
CA ASN A 338 4.89 -5.58 -9.72
C ASN A 338 4.69 -4.45 -8.71
N MET A 339 3.52 -4.46 -8.08
CA MET A 339 3.14 -3.49 -7.07
C MET A 339 3.26 -4.09 -5.67
N HIS A 340 4.23 -3.64 -4.90
CA HIS A 340 4.40 -4.10 -3.53
C HIS A 340 3.37 -3.45 -2.58
N ILE A 341 2.65 -4.29 -1.83
CA ILE A 341 1.79 -3.86 -0.72
C ILE A 341 2.57 -3.86 0.58
N ILE A 342 3.43 -4.86 0.76
CA ILE A 342 4.36 -5.00 1.88
C ILE A 342 5.67 -5.57 1.34
N ARG A 343 6.78 -4.88 1.60
CA ARG A 343 8.15 -5.41 1.42
C ARG A 343 8.77 -5.80 2.75
N TYR A 344 9.76 -6.65 2.72
CA TYR A 344 10.44 -7.11 3.93
C TYR A 344 11.17 -5.98 4.68
N ALA A 345 11.62 -4.94 3.98
CA ALA A 345 12.12 -3.72 4.60
C ALA A 345 11.09 -3.06 5.54
N ASP A 346 9.79 -3.14 5.22
CA ASP A 346 8.73 -2.65 6.10
C ASP A 346 8.67 -3.46 7.41
N ALA A 347 8.80 -4.79 7.33
CA ALA A 347 8.84 -5.65 8.53
C ALA A 347 10.03 -5.30 9.44
N ILE A 348 11.22 -5.07 8.86
CA ILE A 348 12.43 -4.69 9.62
C ILE A 348 12.23 -3.33 10.31
N LEU A 349 11.73 -2.32 9.58
CA LEU A 349 11.53 -0.98 10.14
C LEU A 349 10.42 -0.95 11.18
N MET A 350 9.32 -1.68 10.97
CA MET A 350 8.28 -1.85 11.99
C MET A 350 8.80 -2.55 13.24
N TYR A 351 9.65 -3.56 13.07
CA TYR A 351 10.30 -4.24 14.19
C TYR A 351 11.25 -3.31 14.94
N ALA A 352 12.05 -2.51 14.24
CA ALA A 352 12.92 -1.51 14.83
C ALA A 352 12.13 -0.49 15.65
N GLU A 353 11.02 0.01 15.13
CA GLU A 353 10.15 0.94 15.84
C GLU A 353 9.57 0.30 17.10
N ALA A 354 8.98 -0.89 16.99
CA ALA A 354 8.41 -1.59 18.15
C ALA A 354 9.47 -1.90 19.22
N LEU A 355 10.69 -2.28 18.83
CA LEU A 355 11.81 -2.48 19.75
C LEU A 355 12.16 -1.19 20.51
N ASN A 356 12.22 -0.05 19.82
CA ASN A 356 12.47 1.23 20.47
C ASN A 356 11.39 1.58 21.48
N GLU A 357 10.13 1.35 21.11
CA GLU A 357 8.99 1.66 21.99
C GLU A 357 8.98 0.83 23.27
N VAL A 358 9.45 -0.41 23.23
CA VAL A 358 9.59 -1.27 24.43
C VAL A 358 10.98 -1.20 25.10
N GLY A 359 11.79 -0.21 24.76
CA GLY A 359 13.07 0.06 25.43
C GLY A 359 14.22 -0.86 25.04
N LYS A 360 14.17 -1.48 23.87
CA LYS A 360 15.23 -2.33 23.29
C LYS A 360 16.10 -1.55 22.30
N SER A 361 16.59 -0.38 22.70
CA SER A 361 17.21 0.62 21.83
C SER A 361 18.41 0.12 21.03
N THR A 362 19.29 -0.70 21.60
CA THR A 362 20.46 -1.27 20.89
C THR A 362 20.02 -2.15 19.70
N LYS A 363 19.03 -3.02 19.92
CA LYS A 363 18.51 -3.90 18.86
C LYS A 363 17.71 -3.11 17.84
N ALA A 364 16.94 -2.12 18.29
CA ALA A 364 16.22 -1.19 17.42
C ALA A 364 17.17 -0.48 16.46
N LEU A 365 18.26 0.06 16.98
CA LEU A 365 19.29 0.74 16.17
C LEU A 365 19.96 -0.20 15.17
N ALA A 366 20.26 -1.43 15.57
CA ALA A 366 20.81 -2.43 14.66
C ALA A 366 19.87 -2.75 13.49
N MET A 367 18.55 -2.88 13.75
CA MET A 367 17.55 -3.10 12.68
C MET A 367 17.43 -1.89 11.75
N LEU A 368 17.40 -0.68 12.28
CA LEU A 368 17.38 0.54 11.47
C LEU A 368 18.63 0.65 10.60
N ASN A 369 19.81 0.37 11.15
CA ASN A 369 21.07 0.44 10.43
C ASN A 369 21.19 -0.63 9.33
N ARG A 370 20.54 -1.80 9.43
CA ARG A 370 20.47 -2.76 8.30
C ARG A 370 19.90 -2.13 7.03
N ILE A 371 18.86 -1.31 7.15
CA ILE A 371 18.29 -0.60 6.00
C ILE A 371 19.27 0.45 5.48
N ARG A 372 19.95 1.16 6.36
CA ARG A 372 20.91 2.19 5.99
C ARG A 372 22.16 1.62 5.36
N GLU A 373 22.70 0.51 5.84
CA GLU A 373 23.83 -0.18 5.24
C GLU A 373 23.52 -0.61 3.79
N ARG A 374 22.30 -1.10 3.52
CA ARG A 374 21.86 -1.36 2.16
C ARG A 374 21.75 -0.04 1.34
N ALA A 375 21.22 1.02 1.94
CA ALA A 375 21.02 2.31 1.29
C ALA A 375 22.35 3.00 0.91
N PHE A 376 23.40 2.86 1.72
CA PHE A 376 24.70 3.48 1.49
C PHE A 376 25.76 2.52 0.90
N GLY A 377 25.47 1.21 0.88
CA GLY A 377 26.39 0.18 0.43
C GLY A 377 27.45 -0.21 1.48
N ASP A 378 27.51 0.53 2.59
CA ASP A 378 28.39 0.34 3.73
C ASP A 378 27.80 0.95 5.01
N ASP A 379 28.60 0.99 6.09
CA ASP A 379 28.19 1.53 7.39
C ASP A 379 28.33 3.06 7.51
N SER A 380 28.76 3.77 6.45
CA SER A 380 28.99 5.22 6.45
C SER A 380 27.71 6.04 6.72
N GLY A 381 26.55 5.45 6.42
CA GLY A 381 25.24 6.01 6.67
C GLY A 381 24.64 5.68 8.03
N ASN A 382 25.32 4.86 8.86
CA ASN A 382 24.75 4.35 10.09
C ASN A 382 24.53 5.43 11.16
N PHE A 383 23.38 5.37 11.79
CA PHE A 383 23.09 6.17 12.96
C PHE A 383 23.91 5.69 14.17
N LYS A 384 24.28 6.64 15.02
CA LYS A 384 24.88 6.39 16.34
C LYS A 384 23.80 6.21 17.39
N PRO A 385 24.13 5.68 18.58
CA PRO A 385 23.19 5.60 19.71
C PRO A 385 22.53 6.96 19.97
N MET A 386 21.22 6.94 20.16
CA MET A 386 20.39 8.13 20.31
C MET A 386 19.27 7.87 21.33
N SER A 387 18.62 8.92 21.79
CA SER A 387 17.46 8.83 22.67
C SER A 387 16.27 8.19 21.97
N LYS A 388 15.27 7.75 22.74
CA LYS A 388 14.04 7.17 22.23
C LYS A 388 13.29 8.11 21.28
N ASP A 389 13.24 9.41 21.59
CA ASP A 389 12.52 10.41 20.79
C ASP A 389 13.28 10.77 19.49
N GLU A 390 14.61 10.86 19.56
CA GLU A 390 15.43 11.00 18.35
C GLU A 390 15.25 9.80 17.43
N PHE A 391 15.16 8.59 17.99
CA PHE A 391 14.90 7.38 17.20
C PHE A 391 13.53 7.40 16.52
N ARG A 392 12.47 7.87 17.21
CA ARG A 392 11.15 8.05 16.60
C ARG A 392 11.20 8.95 15.36
N THR A 393 11.95 10.04 15.47
CA THR A 393 12.17 10.95 14.33
C THR A 393 12.99 10.29 13.23
N ALA A 394 14.08 9.62 13.58
CA ALA A 394 14.98 8.97 12.63
C ALA A 394 14.27 7.85 11.85
N ILE A 395 13.50 6.99 12.53
CA ILE A 395 12.81 5.88 11.86
C ILE A 395 11.68 6.36 10.96
N LEU A 396 10.93 7.38 11.36
CA LEU A 396 9.87 7.95 10.53
C LEU A 396 10.44 8.61 9.26
N ASN A 397 11.61 9.24 9.36
CA ASN A 397 12.34 9.78 8.22
C ASN A 397 12.93 8.65 7.35
N GLU A 398 13.51 7.61 7.95
CA GLU A 398 14.04 6.47 7.18
C GLU A 398 12.93 5.77 6.39
N ARG A 399 11.74 5.59 6.98
CA ARG A 399 10.57 5.08 6.29
C ARG A 399 10.15 5.98 5.11
N ARG A 400 10.24 7.30 5.27
CA ARG A 400 9.99 8.28 4.20
C ARG A 400 10.95 8.08 3.01
N LEU A 401 12.24 7.81 3.28
CA LEU A 401 13.25 7.59 2.23
C LEU A 401 13.19 6.17 1.62
N GLU A 402 12.70 5.20 2.37
CA GLU A 402 12.62 3.81 1.93
C GLU A 402 11.40 3.55 1.01
N PHE A 403 10.27 4.19 1.29
CA PHE A 403 8.98 3.86 0.69
C PHE A 403 8.32 4.94 -0.19
N PRO A 404 9.04 5.78 -0.97
CA PRO A 404 8.37 6.63 -1.94
C PRO A 404 7.57 5.79 -2.93
N HIS A 405 6.35 6.21 -3.29
CA HIS A 405 5.42 5.49 -4.17
C HIS A 405 5.01 4.08 -3.71
N GLU A 406 4.87 3.86 -2.39
CA GLU A 406 4.43 2.58 -1.85
C GLU A 406 3.21 2.71 -0.93
N GLY A 407 2.63 3.91 -0.80
CA GLY A 407 1.37 4.13 -0.08
C GLY A 407 1.47 4.00 1.44
N HIS A 408 2.62 4.31 2.03
CA HIS A 408 2.83 4.19 3.49
C HIS A 408 2.68 5.50 4.25
N ARG A 409 3.01 6.64 3.63
CA ARG A 409 3.30 7.91 4.34
C ARG A 409 2.14 8.44 5.15
N TRP A 410 0.93 8.51 4.60
CA TRP A 410 -0.27 8.93 5.31
C TRP A 410 -0.45 8.17 6.62
N PHE A 411 -0.38 6.84 6.54
CA PHE A 411 -0.57 5.97 7.69
C PHE A 411 0.52 6.15 8.74
N ASP A 412 1.76 6.34 8.32
CA ASP A 412 2.87 6.60 9.23
C ASP A 412 2.69 7.90 9.99
N LEU A 413 2.31 8.97 9.30
CA LEU A 413 2.10 10.28 9.91
C LEU A 413 0.88 10.31 10.85
N VAL A 414 -0.22 9.64 10.45
CA VAL A 414 -1.44 9.61 11.27
C VAL A 414 -1.26 8.76 12.52
N ARG A 415 -0.73 7.52 12.41
CA ARG A 415 -0.55 6.64 13.57
C ARG A 415 0.47 7.16 14.58
N THR A 416 1.44 7.97 14.16
CA THR A 416 2.44 8.59 15.03
C THR A 416 1.99 9.96 15.58
N GLY A 417 0.81 10.45 15.17
CA GLY A 417 0.27 11.75 15.60
C GLY A 417 1.03 12.95 15.03
N THR A 418 1.83 12.75 13.99
CA THR A 418 2.71 13.80 13.42
C THR A 418 2.16 14.47 12.18
N PHE A 419 1.02 14.00 11.64
CA PHE A 419 0.46 14.44 10.36
C PHE A 419 0.28 15.97 10.28
N ILE A 420 -0.44 16.55 11.23
CA ILE A 420 -0.76 17.99 11.21
C ILE A 420 0.50 18.84 11.25
N GLN A 421 1.43 18.50 12.16
CA GLN A 421 2.69 19.24 12.27
C GLN A 421 3.54 19.11 11.01
N ARG A 422 3.66 17.90 10.46
CA ARG A 422 4.44 17.65 9.24
C ARG A 422 3.89 18.40 8.03
N MET A 423 2.56 18.45 7.88
CA MET A 423 1.93 19.16 6.77
C MET A 423 2.10 20.69 6.90
N LYS A 424 2.13 21.24 8.10
CA LYS A 424 2.50 22.65 8.33
C LYS A 424 3.94 22.93 7.89
N GLU A 425 4.88 22.05 8.21
CA GLU A 425 6.29 22.15 7.82
C GLU A 425 6.45 22.03 6.30
N HIS A 426 5.79 21.07 5.69
CA HIS A 426 5.77 20.88 4.23
C HIS A 426 5.21 22.10 3.51
N SER A 427 4.09 22.63 3.97
CA SER A 427 3.51 23.87 3.41
C SER A 427 4.47 25.06 3.50
N ALA A 428 5.21 25.19 4.61
CA ALA A 428 6.22 26.22 4.80
C ALA A 428 7.43 26.05 3.87
N TYR A 429 7.82 24.79 3.57
CA TYR A 429 8.84 24.49 2.56
C TYR A 429 8.37 24.88 1.16
N GLU A 430 7.20 24.41 0.75
CA GLU A 430 6.62 24.72 -0.56
C GLU A 430 6.45 26.22 -0.80
N ALA A 431 6.09 26.99 0.23
CA ALA A 431 6.00 28.45 0.14
C ALA A 431 7.34 29.14 -0.13
N LYS A 432 8.46 28.53 0.24
CA LYS A 432 9.81 29.08 0.02
C LYS A 432 10.35 28.77 -1.37
N VAL A 433 10.00 27.58 -1.92
CA VAL A 433 10.57 27.10 -3.20
C VAL A 433 9.67 27.38 -4.40
N ALA A 434 8.38 27.58 -4.20
CA ALA A 434 7.43 27.91 -5.27
C ALA A 434 7.32 29.42 -5.46
N GLU A 435 7.65 29.90 -6.65
CA GLU A 435 7.54 31.33 -7.01
C GLU A 435 6.10 31.88 -7.04
N ALA A 436 5.08 31.06 -6.90
CA ALA A 436 3.68 31.48 -6.99
C ALA A 436 2.72 30.65 -6.13
N ASN A 437 2.03 31.30 -5.18
CA ASN A 437 0.69 31.00 -4.65
C ASN A 437 0.40 29.62 -4.04
N LYS A 438 1.36 28.84 -3.57
CA LYS A 438 1.09 27.55 -2.91
C LYS A 438 0.92 27.63 -1.38
N THR A 439 0.34 28.71 -0.89
CA THR A 439 -0.14 28.83 0.50
C THR A 439 -1.43 28.02 0.76
N GLU A 440 -1.99 27.38 -0.27
CA GLU A 440 -3.29 26.71 -0.18
C GLU A 440 -3.30 25.58 0.85
N ILE A 441 -2.23 24.77 0.97
CA ILE A 441 -2.17 23.68 1.94
C ILE A 441 -2.31 24.20 3.37
N ALA A 442 -1.56 25.26 3.74
CA ALA A 442 -1.57 25.80 5.12
C ALA A 442 -2.96 26.26 5.59
N GLN A 443 -3.78 26.80 4.67
CA GLN A 443 -5.11 27.30 5.00
C GLN A 443 -6.13 26.16 5.23
N ASN A 444 -5.84 24.98 4.67
CA ASN A 444 -6.75 23.84 4.66
C ASN A 444 -6.46 22.81 5.75
N ILE A 445 -5.26 22.86 6.37
CA ILE A 445 -4.89 21.90 7.43
C ILE A 445 -5.83 22.04 8.64
N LYS A 446 -6.54 20.96 8.96
CA LYS A 446 -7.47 20.88 10.09
C LYS A 446 -7.26 19.58 10.85
N GLU A 447 -7.52 19.57 12.15
CA GLU A 447 -7.28 18.44 13.04
C GLU A 447 -8.06 17.17 12.62
N HIS A 448 -9.27 17.31 12.04
CA HIS A 448 -10.07 16.18 11.61
C HIS A 448 -9.52 15.48 10.36
N MET A 449 -8.60 16.08 9.63
CA MET A 449 -8.02 15.53 8.39
C MET A 449 -7.07 14.35 8.60
N ILE A 450 -7.00 13.82 9.79
CA ILE A 450 -6.39 12.52 10.09
C ILE A 450 -7.29 11.33 9.70
N LEU A 451 -8.56 11.61 9.34
CA LEU A 451 -9.50 10.64 8.77
C LEU A 451 -10.05 11.20 7.46
N MET A 452 -10.41 10.30 6.56
CA MET A 452 -11.16 10.65 5.35
C MET A 452 -12.66 10.77 5.68
N PRO A 453 -13.42 11.61 4.94
CA PRO A 453 -14.87 11.67 5.11
C PRO A 453 -15.54 10.38 4.64
N ILE A 454 -16.66 10.01 5.25
CA ILE A 454 -17.52 8.96 4.71
C ILE A 454 -18.12 9.47 3.38
N PRO A 455 -18.05 8.68 2.29
CA PRO A 455 -18.54 9.13 0.98
C PRO A 455 -20.01 9.51 1.03
N GLN A 456 -20.36 10.66 0.44
CA GLN A 456 -21.76 11.15 0.45
C GLN A 456 -22.73 10.14 -0.19
N SER A 457 -22.31 9.50 -1.28
CA SER A 457 -23.14 8.47 -1.94
C SER A 457 -23.51 7.30 -1.02
N GLU A 458 -22.64 6.95 -0.07
CA GLU A 458 -22.90 5.87 0.87
C GLU A 458 -23.86 6.32 1.98
N ILE A 459 -23.73 7.56 2.44
CA ILE A 459 -24.68 8.17 3.40
C ILE A 459 -26.06 8.28 2.76
N ASP A 460 -26.15 8.68 1.49
CA ASP A 460 -27.41 8.80 0.75
C ASP A 460 -28.12 7.43 0.58
N LEU A 461 -27.35 6.36 0.43
CA LEU A 461 -27.86 4.99 0.30
C LEU A 461 -28.19 4.33 1.64
N ASN A 462 -27.49 4.71 2.71
CA ASN A 462 -27.65 4.17 4.05
C ASN A 462 -27.77 5.31 5.08
N PRO A 463 -28.98 5.70 5.45
CA PRO A 463 -29.23 6.82 6.39
C PRO A 463 -28.73 6.57 7.82
N ASN A 464 -28.30 5.34 8.14
CA ASN A 464 -27.69 5.02 9.43
C ASN A 464 -26.19 5.39 9.50
N LEU A 465 -25.58 5.77 8.37
CA LEU A 465 -24.21 6.24 8.36
C LEU A 465 -24.13 7.70 8.80
N VAL A 466 -23.31 7.96 9.80
CA VAL A 466 -23.01 9.30 10.31
C VAL A 466 -21.63 9.73 9.79
N GLN A 467 -21.50 10.98 9.34
CA GLN A 467 -20.26 11.54 8.84
C GLN A 467 -19.19 11.65 9.95
N ASN A 468 -17.93 11.58 9.58
CA ASN A 468 -16.80 11.89 10.45
C ASN A 468 -16.87 13.36 10.89
N ALA A 469 -16.56 13.62 12.16
CA ALA A 469 -16.60 14.98 12.72
C ALA A 469 -15.69 15.94 11.93
N GLY A 470 -16.21 17.08 11.56
CA GLY A 470 -15.48 18.13 10.82
C GLY A 470 -15.76 18.18 9.32
N TYR A 471 -16.46 17.18 8.76
CA TYR A 471 -16.86 17.12 7.34
C TYR A 471 -18.33 17.42 7.14
#